data_07aee73ed363b1b087fcc43008cabc3c
#
_entry.id   07aee73ed363b1b087fcc43008cabc3c
#
_cell.length_a   1.000
_cell.length_b   1.000
_cell.length_c   1.000
_cell.angle_alpha   90.00
_cell.angle_beta   90.00
_cell.angle_gamma   90.00
#
_symmetry.space_group_name_H-M   'P 1'
#
loop_
_entity.id
_entity.type
_entity.pdbx_description
1 polymer ?
#
loop_
_entity_poly.entity_id
_entity_poly.type
_entity_poly.pdbx_seq_one_letter_code
_entity_poly.pdbx_strand_id
1 'polypeptide(L)'
;MERAIPSSYLLPPPRLLPNDELPPHLDRLELAPYTGRLPDEIEPFTPAASEDPFTAERATAVAELVLDHQSVRQRLAGAQWELIGASRRSGKDEARQVVVVIYDYGRDTAIEVTADEEGSDILSVSDFAYQPPLTHLEIERAVGLAHADERIAHHDLTDLVTNAIPLDPPAQGEPGAGHRVLEVLFGCANERLPRYRAIVDLSDRRVLRAGMVDDCCGQEEQR
;
A
#
# COMPACT_ATOMS: atom_id res chain seq x y z
N MET A 1 22.08 -3.49 4.25
CA MET A 1 21.68 -3.72 2.83
C MET A 1 20.69 -2.64 2.48
N GLU A 2 21.11 -1.63 1.75
CA GLU A 2 20.26 -0.55 1.26
C GLU A 2 19.40 -1.13 0.13
N ARG A 3 18.09 -1.22 0.34
CA ARG A 3 17.16 -1.63 -0.71
C ARG A 3 17.05 -0.49 -1.71
N ALA A 4 17.57 -0.66 -2.90
CA ALA A 4 17.38 0.29 -3.98
C ALA A 4 15.87 0.40 -4.29
N ILE A 5 15.34 1.61 -4.22
CA ILE A 5 13.97 1.91 -4.64
C ILE A 5 13.90 1.66 -6.14
N PRO A 6 12.96 0.83 -6.63
CA PRO A 6 12.78 0.64 -8.08
C PRO A 6 12.59 1.98 -8.79
N SER A 7 13.23 2.18 -9.92
CA SER A 7 13.23 3.47 -10.63
C SER A 7 11.84 3.92 -11.10
N SER A 8 10.87 3.00 -11.18
CA SER A 8 9.47 3.33 -11.47
C SER A 8 8.78 4.17 -10.38
N TYR A 9 9.35 4.20 -9.16
CA TYR A 9 8.89 5.06 -8.06
C TYR A 9 9.68 6.36 -7.93
N LEU A 10 10.78 6.47 -8.65
CA LEU A 10 11.49 7.74 -8.73
C LEU A 10 10.71 8.60 -9.72
N LEU A 11 9.95 9.54 -9.19
CA LEU A 11 9.49 10.67 -10.02
C LEU A 11 10.71 11.17 -10.79
N PRO A 12 10.58 11.43 -12.10
CA PRO A 12 11.67 12.04 -12.83
C PRO A 12 12.12 13.27 -12.04
N PRO A 13 13.43 13.55 -11.97
CA PRO A 13 13.89 14.72 -11.24
C PRO A 13 13.09 15.93 -11.72
N PRO A 14 12.64 16.79 -10.81
CA PRO A 14 11.86 17.95 -11.17
C PRO A 14 12.62 18.67 -12.29
N ARG A 15 11.99 18.78 -13.46
CA ARG A 15 12.57 19.51 -14.56
C ARG A 15 12.70 20.94 -14.11
N LEU A 16 13.92 21.43 -13.96
CA LEU A 16 14.14 22.84 -13.74
C LEU A 16 13.63 23.53 -15.02
N LEU A 17 12.45 24.13 -14.93
CA LEU A 17 11.93 24.94 -16.01
C LEU A 17 12.84 26.16 -16.16
N PRO A 18 13.23 26.54 -17.39
CA PRO A 18 13.85 27.83 -17.62
C PRO A 18 12.97 28.93 -17.04
N ASN A 19 13.58 30.03 -16.57
CA ASN A 19 12.86 31.13 -15.92
C ASN A 19 11.73 31.73 -16.78
N ASP A 20 11.84 31.62 -18.10
CA ASP A 20 10.84 32.06 -19.09
C ASP A 20 9.63 31.10 -19.19
N GLU A 21 9.76 29.86 -18.70
CA GLU A 21 8.67 28.87 -18.63
C GLU A 21 7.94 28.89 -17.26
N LEU A 22 8.43 29.65 -16.27
CA LEU A 22 7.79 29.75 -14.98
C LEU A 22 6.46 30.52 -15.07
N PRO A 23 5.39 30.06 -14.40
CA PRO A 23 4.16 30.82 -14.33
C PRO A 23 4.41 32.24 -13.78
N PRO A 24 3.81 33.28 -14.35
CA PRO A 24 4.10 34.68 -13.97
C PRO A 24 3.95 35.03 -12.49
N HIS A 25 3.18 34.21 -11.75
CA HIS A 25 3.02 34.40 -10.30
C HIS A 25 4.20 33.88 -9.49
N LEU A 26 5.06 33.01 -10.06
CA LEU A 26 6.28 32.54 -9.40
C LEU A 26 7.45 33.51 -9.58
N ASP A 27 7.47 34.28 -10.67
CA ASP A 27 8.49 35.31 -10.90
C ASP A 27 8.42 36.48 -9.87
N ARG A 28 7.29 36.56 -9.17
CA ARG A 28 7.03 37.66 -8.19
C ARG A 28 7.20 37.19 -6.74
N LEU A 29 7.58 35.96 -6.49
CA LEU A 29 7.94 35.50 -5.16
C LEU A 29 9.35 36.04 -4.80
N GLU A 30 9.41 37.34 -4.52
CA GLU A 30 10.53 37.92 -3.79
C GLU A 30 10.49 37.33 -2.37
N LEU A 31 11.12 36.16 -2.20
CA LEU A 31 11.40 35.70 -0.85
C LEU A 31 12.33 36.68 -0.22
N ALA A 32 11.85 37.40 0.81
CA ALA A 32 12.71 38.29 1.58
C ALA A 32 13.94 37.47 2.03
N PRO A 33 15.17 37.97 1.84
CA PRO A 33 16.34 37.25 2.25
C PRO A 33 16.24 36.91 3.74
N TYR A 34 16.52 35.66 4.09
CA TYR A 34 16.55 35.29 5.50
C TYR A 34 17.60 36.12 6.23
N THR A 35 17.13 37.03 7.07
CA THR A 35 18.00 37.94 7.86
C THR A 35 18.28 37.39 9.25
N GLY A 36 17.70 36.27 9.61
CA GLY A 36 17.97 35.56 10.86
C GLY A 36 19.37 34.98 10.89
N ARG A 37 20.05 35.10 12.01
CA ARG A 37 21.31 34.38 12.25
C ARG A 37 20.99 32.90 12.45
N LEU A 38 21.56 32.03 11.62
CA LEU A 38 21.51 30.61 11.90
C LEU A 38 22.24 30.36 13.22
N PRO A 39 21.71 29.51 14.11
CA PRO A 39 22.42 29.13 15.31
C PRO A 39 23.78 28.53 14.91
N ASP A 40 24.84 28.90 15.63
CA ASP A 40 26.20 28.45 15.34
C ASP A 40 26.32 26.91 15.56
N GLU A 41 25.42 26.35 16.34
CA GLU A 41 25.29 24.93 16.59
C GLU A 41 23.80 24.53 16.63
N ILE A 42 23.38 23.62 15.78
CA ILE A 42 22.05 23.03 15.82
C ILE A 42 22.17 21.78 16.69
N GLU A 43 21.59 21.83 17.88
CA GLU A 43 21.49 20.63 18.70
C GLU A 43 20.71 19.56 17.92
N PRO A 44 21.28 18.34 17.81
CA PRO A 44 20.57 17.26 17.13
C PRO A 44 19.23 17.01 17.84
N PHE A 45 18.16 17.00 17.05
CA PHE A 45 16.83 16.66 17.56
C PHE A 45 16.87 15.23 18.07
N THR A 46 16.75 15.06 19.38
CA THR A 46 16.56 13.75 20.00
C THR A 46 15.06 13.59 20.24
N PRO A 47 14.36 12.74 19.46
CA PRO A 47 12.96 12.49 19.71
C PRO A 47 12.80 11.91 21.11
N ALA A 48 11.88 12.47 21.89
CA ALA A 48 11.51 11.86 23.16
C ALA A 48 10.99 10.45 22.89
N ALA A 49 11.53 9.47 23.60
CA ALA A 49 10.98 8.12 23.54
C ALA A 49 9.51 8.16 24.00
N SER A 50 8.64 7.49 23.27
CA SER A 50 7.26 7.31 23.72
C SER A 50 7.28 6.52 25.05
N GLU A 51 6.66 7.05 26.09
CA GLU A 51 6.57 6.37 27.39
C GLU A 51 5.77 5.06 27.30
N ASP A 52 4.93 4.93 26.28
CA ASP A 52 4.11 3.73 26.03
C ASP A 52 3.98 3.49 24.51
N PRO A 53 4.99 2.85 23.90
CA PRO A 53 4.95 2.56 22.48
C PRO A 53 3.87 1.52 22.19
N PHE A 54 3.03 1.80 21.16
CA PHE A 54 2.14 0.79 20.60
C PHE A 54 2.94 -0.13 19.67
N THR A 55 3.55 -1.17 20.27
CA THR A 55 4.42 -2.10 19.54
C THR A 55 3.63 -3.02 18.61
N ALA A 56 4.32 -3.68 17.68
CA ALA A 56 3.69 -4.64 16.77
C ALA A 56 3.07 -5.83 17.53
N GLU A 57 3.71 -6.29 18.61
CA GLU A 57 3.18 -7.36 19.47
C GLU A 57 1.89 -6.93 20.15
N ARG A 58 1.86 -5.69 20.67
CA ARG A 58 0.65 -5.14 21.30
C ARG A 58 -0.47 -4.96 20.27
N ALA A 59 -0.15 -4.46 19.07
CA ALA A 59 -1.10 -4.33 17.97
C ALA A 59 -1.73 -5.67 17.60
N THR A 60 -0.91 -6.73 17.52
CA THR A 60 -1.40 -8.09 17.25
C THR A 60 -2.31 -8.60 18.36
N ALA A 61 -1.88 -8.47 19.62
CA ALA A 61 -2.67 -8.94 20.76
C ALA A 61 -4.03 -8.23 20.85
N VAL A 62 -4.06 -6.91 20.65
CA VAL A 62 -5.32 -6.15 20.65
C VAL A 62 -6.19 -6.55 19.45
N ALA A 63 -5.61 -6.74 18.28
CA ALA A 63 -6.37 -7.20 17.11
C ALA A 63 -7.02 -8.56 17.34
N GLU A 64 -6.33 -9.51 17.97
CA GLU A 64 -6.87 -10.83 18.33
C GLU A 64 -8.07 -10.70 19.29
N LEU A 65 -7.96 -9.86 20.32
CA LEU A 65 -9.08 -9.60 21.23
C LEU A 65 -10.29 -9.01 20.52
N VAL A 66 -10.07 -8.02 19.65
CA VAL A 66 -11.12 -7.39 18.85
C VAL A 66 -11.78 -8.41 17.91
N LEU A 67 -11.00 -9.27 17.26
CA LEU A 67 -11.53 -10.32 16.36
C LEU A 67 -12.36 -11.37 17.14
N ASP A 68 -12.01 -11.66 18.38
CA ASP A 68 -12.74 -12.59 19.24
C ASP A 68 -14.03 -11.99 19.82
N HIS A 69 -14.19 -10.68 19.76
CA HIS A 69 -15.40 -10.03 20.27
C HIS A 69 -16.65 -10.50 19.51
N GLN A 70 -17.74 -10.79 20.23
CA GLN A 70 -18.94 -11.40 19.68
C GLN A 70 -19.53 -10.62 18.49
N SER A 71 -19.58 -9.30 18.57
CA SER A 71 -20.14 -8.45 17.48
C SER A 71 -19.29 -8.51 16.21
N VAL A 72 -17.95 -8.55 16.35
CA VAL A 72 -17.01 -8.64 15.23
C VAL A 72 -17.08 -10.02 14.59
N ARG A 73 -17.08 -11.09 15.41
CA ARG A 73 -17.25 -12.47 14.92
C ARG A 73 -18.55 -12.66 14.17
N GLN A 74 -19.65 -12.10 14.66
CA GLN A 74 -20.94 -12.15 13.97
C GLN A 74 -20.89 -11.40 12.63
N ARG A 75 -20.21 -10.25 12.58
CA ARG A 75 -20.04 -9.45 11.37
C ARG A 75 -19.20 -10.16 10.31
N LEU A 76 -18.20 -10.93 10.72
CA LEU A 76 -17.29 -11.68 9.86
C LEU A 76 -17.75 -13.10 9.54
N ALA A 77 -18.87 -13.56 10.14
CA ALA A 77 -19.34 -14.92 9.96
C ALA A 77 -19.65 -15.23 8.48
N GLY A 78 -18.99 -16.25 7.94
CA GLY A 78 -19.14 -16.64 6.53
C GLY A 78 -18.46 -15.73 5.52
N ALA A 79 -17.81 -14.65 5.93
CA ALA A 79 -17.04 -13.78 5.06
C ALA A 79 -15.65 -14.38 4.77
N GLN A 80 -15.12 -14.08 3.60
CA GLN A 80 -13.70 -14.28 3.29
C GLN A 80 -12.97 -12.98 3.61
N TRP A 81 -12.24 -12.97 4.70
CA TRP A 81 -11.62 -11.75 5.19
C TRP A 81 -10.15 -11.95 5.57
N GLU A 82 -9.45 -10.85 5.71
CA GLU A 82 -8.07 -10.80 6.21
C GLU A 82 -7.88 -9.61 7.15
N LEU A 83 -7.12 -9.82 8.23
CA LEU A 83 -6.67 -8.75 9.11
C LEU A 83 -5.58 -7.96 8.40
N ILE A 84 -5.82 -6.68 8.18
CA ILE A 84 -4.84 -5.77 7.56
C ILE A 84 -3.87 -5.24 8.62
N GLY A 85 -4.38 -4.87 9.78
CA GLY A 85 -3.54 -4.41 10.87
C GLY A 85 -4.33 -3.70 11.96
N ALA A 86 -3.60 -3.28 13.00
CA ALA A 86 -4.12 -2.46 14.07
C ALA A 86 -3.23 -1.24 14.30
N SER A 87 -3.83 -0.11 14.60
CA SER A 87 -3.13 1.13 14.87
C SER A 87 -3.78 1.88 16.01
N ARG A 88 -2.99 2.64 16.78
CA ARG A 88 -3.51 3.52 17.81
C ARG A 88 -3.94 4.86 17.20
N ARG A 89 -5.15 5.28 17.54
CA ARG A 89 -5.63 6.63 17.28
C ARG A 89 -5.64 7.39 18.61
N SER A 90 -5.02 8.55 18.63
CA SER A 90 -5.09 9.47 19.77
C SER A 90 -5.40 10.86 19.25
N GLY A 91 -6.49 11.45 19.70
CA GLY A 91 -6.75 12.87 19.58
C GLY A 91 -6.01 13.64 20.67
N LYS A 92 -5.88 14.95 20.51
CA LYS A 92 -5.13 15.82 21.45
C LYS A 92 -5.71 15.80 22.89
N ASP A 93 -7.02 15.55 23.00
CA ASP A 93 -7.77 15.54 24.28
C ASP A 93 -8.74 14.33 24.35
N GLU A 94 -8.56 13.32 23.53
CA GLU A 94 -9.45 12.15 23.46
C GLU A 94 -8.80 10.93 24.12
N ALA A 95 -9.65 10.04 24.63
CA ALA A 95 -9.21 8.74 25.12
C ALA A 95 -8.48 7.99 23.98
N ARG A 96 -7.41 7.32 24.33
CA ARG A 96 -6.66 6.48 23.38
C ARG A 96 -7.56 5.35 22.88
N GLN A 97 -7.57 5.16 21.58
CA GLN A 97 -8.38 4.14 20.91
C GLN A 97 -7.49 3.33 19.97
N VAL A 98 -7.91 2.11 19.70
CA VAL A 98 -7.30 1.27 18.68
C VAL A 98 -8.28 1.10 17.53
N VAL A 99 -7.76 1.22 16.31
CA VAL A 99 -8.49 0.93 15.08
C VAL A 99 -7.89 -0.34 14.48
N VAL A 100 -8.71 -1.37 14.37
CA VAL A 100 -8.39 -2.63 13.69
C VAL A 100 -9.02 -2.59 12.31
N VAL A 101 -8.22 -2.77 11.28
CA VAL A 101 -8.66 -2.78 9.88
C VAL A 101 -8.69 -4.21 9.37
N ILE A 102 -9.82 -4.60 8.83
CA ILE A 102 -10.08 -5.92 8.24
C ILE A 102 -10.56 -5.69 6.81
N TYR A 103 -10.16 -6.53 5.86
CA TYR A 103 -10.70 -6.48 4.51
C TYR A 103 -11.60 -7.70 4.24
N ASP A 104 -12.82 -7.44 3.80
CA ASP A 104 -13.81 -8.45 3.41
C ASP A 104 -13.81 -8.59 1.89
N TYR A 105 -13.18 -9.65 1.36
CA TYR A 105 -13.08 -9.93 -0.07
C TYR A 105 -14.42 -10.28 -0.72
N GLY A 106 -15.39 -10.75 0.07
CA GLY A 106 -16.71 -11.10 -0.47
C GLY A 106 -17.57 -9.87 -0.76
N ARG A 107 -17.23 -8.73 -0.14
CA ARG A 107 -17.90 -7.45 -0.31
C ARG A 107 -17.00 -6.37 -0.89
N ASP A 108 -15.71 -6.67 -1.03
CA ASP A 108 -14.67 -5.72 -1.44
C ASP A 108 -14.70 -4.43 -0.62
N THR A 109 -14.74 -4.58 0.70
CA THR A 109 -14.95 -3.49 1.65
C THR A 109 -13.96 -3.59 2.80
N ALA A 110 -13.36 -2.47 3.18
CA ALA A 110 -12.62 -2.37 4.43
C ALA A 110 -13.58 -2.23 5.61
N ILE A 111 -13.38 -2.99 6.67
CA ILE A 111 -14.11 -2.91 7.92
C ILE A 111 -13.16 -2.31 8.95
N GLU A 112 -13.50 -1.15 9.50
CA GLU A 112 -12.79 -0.56 10.62
C GLU A 112 -13.55 -0.84 11.92
N VAL A 113 -12.85 -1.47 12.86
CA VAL A 113 -13.34 -1.69 14.22
C VAL A 113 -12.57 -0.76 15.13
N THR A 114 -13.27 0.19 15.75
CA THR A 114 -12.69 1.03 16.78
C THR A 114 -13.00 0.44 18.15
N ALA A 115 -11.97 0.26 18.96
CA ALA A 115 -12.06 -0.26 20.31
C ALA A 115 -11.35 0.68 21.30
N ASP A 116 -11.52 0.42 22.59
CA ASP A 116 -10.68 1.01 23.62
C ASP A 116 -9.21 0.60 23.46
N GLU A 117 -8.30 1.19 24.23
CA GLU A 117 -6.85 0.96 24.08
C GLU A 117 -6.45 -0.50 24.35
N GLU A 118 -7.21 -1.21 25.17
CA GLU A 118 -7.01 -2.62 25.50
C GLU A 118 -7.68 -3.59 24.54
N GLY A 119 -8.59 -3.12 23.67
CA GLY A 119 -9.36 -3.94 22.74
C GLY A 119 -10.51 -4.70 23.37
N SER A 120 -10.88 -4.35 24.61
CA SER A 120 -11.92 -5.05 25.38
C SER A 120 -13.34 -4.58 25.06
N ASP A 121 -13.50 -3.29 24.76
CA ASP A 121 -14.78 -2.67 24.45
C ASP A 121 -14.82 -2.17 23.00
N ILE A 122 -15.76 -2.68 22.21
CA ILE A 122 -15.96 -2.23 20.82
C ILE A 122 -16.80 -0.96 20.84
N LEU A 123 -16.20 0.13 20.37
CA LEU A 123 -16.83 1.45 20.31
C LEU A 123 -17.62 1.63 19.00
N SER A 124 -17.09 1.15 17.88
CA SER A 124 -17.79 1.18 16.60
C SER A 124 -17.27 0.11 15.62
N VAL A 125 -18.14 -0.28 14.69
CA VAL A 125 -17.79 -1.11 13.53
C VAL A 125 -18.37 -0.40 12.31
N SER A 126 -17.53 -0.07 11.34
CA SER A 126 -17.92 0.70 10.16
C SER A 126 -17.32 0.12 8.89
N ASP A 127 -18.09 0.18 7.80
CA ASP A 127 -17.64 -0.26 6.47
C ASP A 127 -17.17 0.95 5.66
N PHE A 128 -16.06 0.80 4.94
CA PHE A 128 -15.46 1.84 4.12
C PHE A 128 -15.08 1.31 2.74
N ALA A 129 -15.41 2.08 1.72
CA ALA A 129 -15.09 1.75 0.33
C ALA A 129 -13.70 2.27 -0.07
N TYR A 130 -12.64 1.84 0.65
CA TYR A 130 -11.26 2.16 0.28
C TYR A 130 -10.41 0.89 0.25
N GLN A 131 -9.27 0.97 -0.43
CA GLN A 131 -8.28 -0.11 -0.48
C GLN A 131 -7.21 0.13 0.61
N PRO A 132 -7.20 -0.68 1.69
CA PRO A 132 -6.18 -0.54 2.73
C PRO A 132 -4.80 -1.00 2.23
N PRO A 133 -3.71 -0.69 2.96
CA PRO A 133 -2.38 -1.21 2.64
C PRO A 133 -2.36 -2.73 2.48
N LEU A 134 -1.44 -3.23 1.65
CA LEU A 134 -1.28 -4.67 1.44
C LEU A 134 -0.63 -5.33 2.64
N THR A 135 -1.12 -6.50 3.00
CA THR A 135 -0.45 -7.39 3.94
C THR A 135 0.63 -8.23 3.24
N HIS A 136 1.56 -8.77 4.02
CA HIS A 136 2.55 -9.70 3.49
C HIS A 136 1.90 -10.97 2.94
N LEU A 137 0.86 -11.46 3.59
CA LEU A 137 0.10 -12.64 3.14
C LEU A 137 -0.62 -12.41 1.81
N GLU A 138 -1.15 -11.21 1.59
CA GLU A 138 -1.75 -10.85 0.31
C GLU A 138 -0.72 -10.85 -0.82
N ILE A 139 0.46 -10.29 -0.54
CA ILE A 139 1.57 -10.27 -1.49
C ILE A 139 2.01 -11.69 -1.81
N GLU A 140 2.24 -12.53 -0.82
CA GLU A 140 2.62 -13.94 -1.02
C GLU A 140 1.57 -14.71 -1.82
N ARG A 141 0.29 -14.49 -1.52
CA ARG A 141 -0.83 -15.12 -2.24
C ARG A 141 -0.87 -14.68 -3.70
N ALA A 142 -0.74 -13.38 -3.96
CA ALA A 142 -0.72 -12.85 -5.32
C ALA A 142 0.46 -13.39 -6.13
N VAL A 143 1.64 -13.42 -5.52
CA VAL A 143 2.85 -13.98 -6.12
C VAL A 143 2.66 -15.47 -6.43
N GLY A 144 2.10 -16.24 -5.48
CA GLY A 144 1.82 -17.66 -5.69
C GLY A 144 0.84 -17.92 -6.83
N LEU A 145 -0.22 -17.14 -6.94
CA LEU A 145 -1.17 -17.20 -8.05
C LEU A 145 -0.51 -16.86 -9.39
N ALA A 146 0.31 -15.80 -9.41
CA ALA A 146 1.04 -15.40 -10.62
C ALA A 146 2.03 -16.46 -11.07
N HIS A 147 2.79 -17.08 -10.16
CA HIS A 147 3.73 -18.18 -10.48
C HIS A 147 3.03 -19.42 -11.05
N ALA A 148 1.81 -19.70 -10.60
CA ALA A 148 1.05 -20.85 -11.05
C ALA A 148 0.33 -20.63 -12.40
N ASP A 149 0.30 -19.40 -12.92
CA ASP A 149 -0.41 -19.06 -14.14
C ASP A 149 0.31 -19.58 -15.39
N GLU A 150 -0.39 -20.32 -16.24
CA GLU A 150 0.18 -20.98 -17.41
C GLU A 150 0.85 -20.02 -18.41
N ARG A 151 0.43 -18.76 -18.43
CA ARG A 151 0.98 -17.72 -19.33
C ARG A 151 2.41 -17.33 -19.01
N ILE A 152 2.83 -17.53 -17.74
CA ILE A 152 4.20 -17.20 -17.29
C ILE A 152 4.91 -18.35 -16.57
N ALA A 153 4.19 -19.41 -16.14
CA ALA A 153 4.75 -20.53 -15.39
C ALA A 153 5.84 -21.34 -16.13
N HIS A 154 5.88 -21.23 -17.48
CA HIS A 154 6.91 -21.88 -18.29
C HIS A 154 8.22 -21.09 -18.37
N HIS A 155 8.25 -19.87 -17.84
CA HIS A 155 9.47 -19.07 -17.76
C HIS A 155 10.21 -19.35 -16.46
N ASP A 156 11.53 -19.26 -16.48
CA ASP A 156 12.33 -19.35 -15.28
C ASP A 156 12.26 -18.02 -14.52
N LEU A 157 11.54 -18.04 -13.40
CA LEU A 157 11.36 -16.87 -12.54
C LEU A 157 12.23 -16.92 -11.28
N THR A 158 13.07 -17.96 -11.12
CA THR A 158 13.79 -18.27 -9.86
C THR A 158 14.72 -17.16 -9.43
N ASP A 159 15.43 -16.54 -10.38
CA ASP A 159 16.39 -15.47 -10.11
C ASP A 159 15.80 -14.05 -10.19
N LEU A 160 14.48 -13.95 -10.37
CA LEU A 160 13.81 -12.67 -10.50
C LEU A 160 13.38 -12.12 -9.13
N VAL A 161 13.60 -10.84 -8.93
CA VAL A 161 13.03 -10.11 -7.81
C VAL A 161 11.55 -9.88 -8.10
N THR A 162 10.72 -10.23 -7.12
CA THR A 162 9.27 -10.07 -7.21
C THR A 162 8.83 -8.89 -6.37
N ASN A 163 7.95 -8.06 -6.93
CA ASN A 163 7.27 -6.97 -6.25
C ASN A 163 5.78 -7.04 -6.54
N ALA A 164 4.96 -6.63 -5.57
CA ALA A 164 3.51 -6.52 -5.75
C ALA A 164 3.06 -5.13 -5.33
N ILE A 165 2.24 -4.51 -6.18
CA ILE A 165 1.69 -3.18 -5.95
C ILE A 165 0.16 -3.22 -6.07
N PRO A 166 -0.57 -2.48 -5.22
CA PRO A 166 -2.01 -2.37 -5.37
C PRO A 166 -2.32 -1.59 -6.65
N LEU A 167 -3.36 -2.03 -7.35
CA LEU A 167 -3.94 -1.28 -8.46
C LEU A 167 -5.26 -0.66 -8.02
N ASP A 168 -5.58 0.48 -8.61
CA ASP A 168 -6.94 0.98 -8.55
C ASP A 168 -7.89 -0.06 -9.14
N PRO A 169 -9.07 -0.28 -8.53
CA PRO A 169 -10.04 -1.23 -9.06
C PRO A 169 -10.33 -0.93 -10.53
N PRO A 170 -10.37 -1.96 -11.40
CA PRO A 170 -10.73 -1.78 -12.79
C PRO A 170 -12.07 -1.09 -12.97
N ALA A 171 -12.26 -0.43 -14.10
CA ALA A 171 -13.49 0.28 -14.40
C ALA A 171 -14.70 -0.67 -14.41
N GLN A 172 -15.87 -0.11 -14.14
CA GLN A 172 -17.11 -0.90 -14.12
C GLN A 172 -17.33 -1.60 -15.47
N GLY A 173 -17.54 -2.91 -15.44
CA GLY A 173 -17.69 -3.75 -16.62
C GLY A 173 -16.38 -4.44 -17.06
N GLU A 174 -15.25 -4.11 -16.49
CA GLU A 174 -14.00 -4.84 -16.69
C GLU A 174 -13.87 -6.01 -15.69
N PRO A 175 -13.10 -7.07 -16.02
CA PRO A 175 -12.82 -8.15 -15.07
C PRO A 175 -12.11 -7.63 -13.82
N GLY A 176 -12.63 -7.97 -12.63
CA GLY A 176 -12.12 -7.50 -11.35
C GLY A 176 -12.61 -6.11 -10.94
N ALA A 177 -13.65 -5.56 -11.61
CA ALA A 177 -14.24 -4.28 -11.26
C ALA A 177 -14.74 -4.27 -9.80
N GLY A 178 -14.24 -3.31 -9.02
CA GLY A 178 -14.55 -3.18 -7.59
C GLY A 178 -13.73 -4.09 -6.69
N HIS A 179 -13.03 -5.11 -7.22
CA HIS A 179 -12.26 -6.07 -6.46
C HIS A 179 -10.91 -5.51 -5.99
N ARG A 180 -10.30 -6.23 -5.06
CA ARG A 180 -8.92 -5.98 -4.61
C ARG A 180 -7.93 -6.61 -5.59
N VAL A 181 -7.33 -5.75 -6.41
CA VAL A 181 -6.46 -6.17 -7.52
C VAL A 181 -5.03 -5.69 -7.29
N LEU A 182 -4.08 -6.57 -7.59
CA LEU A 182 -2.65 -6.30 -7.50
C LEU A 182 -1.97 -6.51 -8.84
N GLU A 183 -0.94 -5.73 -9.10
CA GLU A 183 0.05 -6.02 -10.13
C GLU A 183 1.27 -6.67 -9.49
N VAL A 184 1.61 -7.87 -9.93
CA VAL A 184 2.82 -8.60 -9.56
C VAL A 184 3.83 -8.44 -10.69
N LEU A 185 5.02 -7.99 -10.33
CA LEU A 185 6.11 -7.67 -11.25
C LEU A 185 7.29 -8.59 -10.99
N PHE A 186 7.87 -9.14 -12.03
CA PHE A 186 9.05 -9.99 -11.96
C PHE A 186 10.16 -9.37 -12.82
N GLY A 187 11.32 -9.11 -12.21
CA GLY A 187 12.43 -8.46 -12.92
C GLY A 187 13.77 -8.71 -12.25
N CYS A 188 14.86 -8.42 -12.94
CA CYS A 188 16.19 -8.50 -12.36
C CYS A 188 16.46 -7.27 -11.49
N ALA A 189 17.18 -7.44 -10.38
CA ALA A 189 17.50 -6.37 -9.44
C ALA A 189 18.26 -5.17 -10.06
N ASN A 190 18.94 -5.40 -11.18
CA ASN A 190 19.74 -4.41 -11.91
C ASN A 190 19.05 -3.87 -13.17
N GLU A 191 17.86 -4.36 -13.50
CA GLU A 191 17.07 -3.88 -14.64
C GLU A 191 16.08 -2.79 -14.20
N ARG A 192 15.81 -1.84 -15.11
CA ARG A 192 14.88 -0.74 -14.83
C ARG A 192 13.42 -1.15 -14.99
N LEU A 193 13.17 -2.13 -15.85
CA LEU A 193 11.82 -2.59 -16.18
C LEU A 193 11.67 -4.06 -15.76
N PRO A 194 10.50 -4.44 -15.26
CA PRO A 194 10.20 -5.85 -15.02
C PRO A 194 10.14 -6.59 -16.35
N ARG A 195 10.47 -7.89 -16.35
CA ARG A 195 10.38 -8.76 -17.53
C ARG A 195 8.99 -9.32 -17.73
N TYR A 196 8.33 -9.64 -16.61
CA TYR A 196 6.99 -10.22 -16.62
C TYR A 196 6.11 -9.47 -15.63
N ARG A 197 4.83 -9.46 -15.93
CA ARG A 197 3.81 -8.95 -15.02
C ARG A 197 2.60 -9.88 -14.98
N ALA A 198 1.91 -9.85 -13.84
CA ALA A 198 0.61 -10.47 -13.70
C ALA A 198 -0.33 -9.52 -12.96
N ILE A 199 -1.58 -9.42 -13.40
CA ILE A 199 -2.65 -8.71 -12.70
C ILE A 199 -3.48 -9.78 -11.98
N VAL A 200 -3.49 -9.70 -10.66
CA VAL A 200 -4.09 -10.71 -9.78
C VAL A 200 -5.28 -10.11 -9.05
N ASP A 201 -6.41 -10.75 -9.17
CA ASP A 201 -7.64 -10.47 -8.42
C ASP A 201 -7.63 -11.33 -7.16
N LEU A 202 -7.43 -10.70 -6.00
CA LEU A 202 -7.40 -11.39 -4.71
C LEU A 202 -8.79 -11.81 -4.24
N SER A 203 -9.83 -11.07 -4.62
CA SER A 203 -11.22 -11.36 -4.22
C SER A 203 -11.69 -12.65 -4.85
N ASP A 204 -11.44 -12.84 -6.15
CA ASP A 204 -11.76 -14.07 -6.90
C ASP A 204 -10.61 -15.10 -6.91
N ARG A 205 -9.44 -14.78 -6.37
CA ARG A 205 -8.23 -15.64 -6.34
C ARG A 205 -7.83 -16.14 -7.71
N ARG A 206 -7.79 -15.25 -8.69
CA ARG A 206 -7.44 -15.58 -10.08
C ARG A 206 -6.51 -14.55 -10.69
N VAL A 207 -5.80 -14.96 -11.74
CA VAL A 207 -4.98 -14.06 -12.53
C VAL A 207 -5.80 -13.53 -13.72
N LEU A 208 -6.02 -12.22 -13.75
CA LEU A 208 -6.76 -11.56 -14.83
C LEU A 208 -5.92 -11.46 -16.11
N ARG A 209 -4.66 -11.05 -15.97
CA ARG A 209 -3.68 -10.94 -17.06
C ARG A 209 -2.32 -11.42 -16.58
N ALA A 210 -1.55 -12.05 -17.45
CA ALA A 210 -0.14 -12.34 -17.23
C ALA A 210 0.60 -12.39 -18.56
N GLY A 211 1.89 -12.07 -18.54
CA GLY A 211 2.74 -12.11 -19.73
C GLY A 211 4.02 -11.31 -19.59
N MET A 212 4.76 -11.23 -20.66
CA MET A 212 5.93 -10.38 -20.76
C MET A 212 5.50 -8.90 -20.74
N VAL A 213 6.32 -8.06 -20.15
CA VAL A 213 6.17 -6.61 -20.28
C VAL A 213 6.71 -6.27 -21.66
N ASP A 214 5.82 -5.89 -22.56
CA ASP A 214 6.23 -5.37 -23.87
C ASP A 214 7.04 -4.11 -23.63
N ASP A 215 8.21 -4.03 -24.25
CA ASP A 215 8.98 -2.80 -24.31
C ASP A 215 8.11 -1.78 -25.05
N CYS A 216 7.43 -0.91 -24.32
CA CYS A 216 6.62 0.18 -24.87
C CYS A 216 7.44 1.27 -25.57
N CYS A 217 8.67 0.96 -25.94
CA CYS A 217 9.57 1.82 -26.70
C CYS A 217 9.84 1.23 -28.08
N GLY A 218 8.88 1.39 -28.98
CA GLY A 218 9.19 1.35 -30.40
C GLY A 218 8.72 0.15 -31.21
N GLN A 219 7.44 0.07 -31.41
CA GLN A 219 6.92 -0.35 -32.71
C GLN A 219 5.78 0.60 -33.09
N GLU A 220 6.13 1.82 -33.49
CA GLU A 220 5.37 2.45 -34.55
C GLU A 220 5.51 1.57 -35.76
N GLU A 221 4.56 0.66 -35.93
CA GLU A 221 4.40 -0.07 -37.18
C GLU A 221 4.25 0.95 -38.33
N GLN A 222 5.27 0.98 -39.15
CA GLN A 222 5.18 1.52 -40.50
C GLN A 222 4.01 0.81 -41.21
N ARG A 223 2.91 1.53 -41.37
CA ARG A 223 1.90 1.30 -42.40
C ARG A 223 1.80 2.51 -43.30
#